data_2a8531063cb31ac4c23c05e447cf8ed7
#
_entry.id   2a8531063cb31ac4c23c05e447cf8ed7
#
_cell.length_a   1.000
_cell.length_b   1.000
_cell.length_c   1.000
_cell.angle_alpha   90.00
_cell.angle_beta   90.00
_cell.angle_gamma   90.00
#
_symmetry.space_group_name_H-M   'P 1'
#
loop_
_entity.id
_entity.type
_entity.pdbx_description
1 polymer ?
#
loop_
_entity_poly.entity_id
_entity_poly.type
_entity_poly.pdbx_seq_one_letter_code
_entity_poly.pdbx_strand_id
1 'polypeptide(L)'
;KSINDSLITIYIFLLEISNYKEEYQNFVEQNSKRIFEEKQNKHWYTIKLQYYYNLNKKDEYLKLYDPQLDNKVKNPLFKIMYLILNEEYEEALELSKKVTSQQKDIGYVMRLYYRIICLEHLEKENELNDCINEMVEFNDQIHYVKEIKDKYKK
;
A
#
# COMPACT_ATOMS: atom_id res chain seq x y z
N LYS A 1 -12.87 -24.60 1.05
CA LYS A 1 -11.45 -24.14 0.86
C LYS A 1 -11.36 -22.64 0.50
N SER A 2 -12.22 -22.12 -0.39
CA SER A 2 -12.20 -20.70 -0.81
C SER A 2 -12.55 -19.72 0.32
N ILE A 3 -13.43 -20.09 1.25
CA ILE A 3 -13.81 -19.25 2.40
C ILE A 3 -12.61 -18.98 3.31
N ASN A 4 -11.77 -19.98 3.54
CA ASN A 4 -10.57 -19.82 4.36
C ASN A 4 -9.56 -18.83 3.74
N ASP A 5 -9.38 -18.84 2.41
CA ASP A 5 -8.46 -17.95 1.72
C ASP A 5 -8.95 -16.50 1.78
N SER A 6 -10.24 -16.27 1.60
CA SER A 6 -10.85 -14.94 1.72
C SER A 6 -10.70 -14.39 3.14
N LEU A 7 -10.92 -15.22 4.17
CA LEU A 7 -10.77 -14.80 5.58
C LEU A 7 -9.31 -14.47 5.91
N ILE A 8 -8.36 -15.28 5.44
CA ILE A 8 -6.93 -15.01 5.61
C ILE A 8 -6.55 -13.69 4.92
N THR A 9 -7.03 -13.46 3.72
CA THR A 9 -6.79 -12.21 2.97
C THR A 9 -7.33 -11.01 3.71
N ILE A 10 -8.56 -11.06 4.22
CA ILE A 10 -9.17 -9.97 5.00
C ILE A 10 -8.37 -9.74 6.29
N TYR A 11 -7.98 -10.78 6.99
CA TYR A 11 -7.23 -10.66 8.23
C TYR A 11 -5.84 -10.04 8.01
N ILE A 12 -5.12 -10.48 6.97
CA ILE A 12 -3.84 -9.89 6.56
C ILE A 12 -4.01 -8.39 6.25
N PHE A 13 -5.06 -8.04 5.50
CA PHE A 13 -5.33 -6.64 5.17
C PHE A 13 -5.60 -5.81 6.42
N LEU A 14 -6.40 -6.30 7.35
CA LEU A 14 -6.70 -5.60 8.61
C LEU A 14 -5.44 -5.40 9.47
N LEU A 15 -4.57 -6.39 9.54
CA LEU A 15 -3.28 -6.26 10.23
C LEU A 15 -2.36 -5.26 9.51
N GLU A 16 -2.34 -5.30 8.19
CA GLU A 16 -1.50 -4.42 7.36
C GLU A 16 -1.86 -2.96 7.54
N ILE A 17 -3.14 -2.60 7.55
CA ILE A 17 -3.59 -1.21 7.71
C ILE A 17 -3.55 -0.69 9.15
N SER A 18 -3.39 -1.58 10.13
CA SER A 18 -3.37 -1.27 11.57
C SER A 18 -1.94 -1.14 12.09
N ASN A 19 -1.79 -0.73 13.35
CA ASN A 19 -0.48 -0.60 13.99
C ASN A 19 0.09 -1.94 14.50
N TYR A 20 -0.32 -3.07 13.90
CA TYR A 20 0.10 -4.43 14.28
C TYR A 20 1.15 -4.97 13.29
N LYS A 21 2.25 -4.23 13.12
CA LYS A 21 3.28 -4.55 12.12
C LYS A 21 3.94 -5.91 12.35
N GLU A 22 4.24 -6.23 13.59
CA GLU A 22 4.86 -7.51 13.95
C GLU A 22 3.90 -8.67 13.74
N GLU A 23 2.65 -8.53 14.19
CA GLU A 23 1.60 -9.52 13.99
C GLU A 23 1.31 -9.75 12.51
N TYR A 24 1.30 -8.69 11.70
CA TYR A 24 1.16 -8.77 10.26
C TYR A 24 2.27 -9.63 9.65
N GLN A 25 3.53 -9.33 9.96
CA GLN A 25 4.67 -10.07 9.42
C GLN A 25 4.63 -11.54 9.86
N ASN A 26 4.44 -11.81 11.14
CA ASN A 26 4.36 -13.16 11.69
C ASN A 26 3.23 -13.96 11.04
N PHE A 27 2.06 -13.36 10.84
CA PHE A 27 0.92 -14.04 10.24
C PHE A 27 1.15 -14.39 8.76
N VAL A 28 1.75 -13.48 7.99
CA VAL A 28 2.12 -13.76 6.59
C VAL A 28 3.17 -14.87 6.52
N GLU A 29 4.18 -14.86 7.39
CA GLU A 29 5.21 -15.90 7.45
C GLU A 29 4.65 -17.27 7.84
N GLN A 30 3.74 -17.33 8.80
CA GLN A 30 3.06 -18.57 9.20
C GLN A 30 2.22 -19.17 8.07
N ASN A 31 1.72 -18.34 7.16
CA ASN A 31 0.95 -18.76 5.99
C ASN A 31 1.79 -18.78 4.68
N SER A 32 3.11 -18.64 4.79
CA SER A 32 4.02 -18.45 3.65
C SER A 32 3.90 -19.54 2.59
N LYS A 33 3.83 -20.81 3.00
CA LYS A 33 3.65 -21.94 2.09
C LYS A 33 2.42 -21.76 1.20
N ARG A 34 1.30 -21.38 1.80
CA ARG A 34 0.04 -21.16 1.09
C ARG A 34 0.08 -19.93 0.19
N ILE A 35 0.67 -18.82 0.69
CA ILE A 35 0.72 -17.55 -0.02
C ILE A 35 1.73 -17.59 -1.18
N PHE A 36 2.94 -18.14 -0.96
CA PHE A 36 4.05 -18.03 -1.90
C PHE A 36 4.26 -19.26 -2.79
N GLU A 37 3.83 -20.45 -2.36
CA GLU A 37 4.02 -21.68 -3.13
C GLU A 37 2.83 -22.02 -4.03
N GLU A 38 1.61 -21.57 -3.72
CA GLU A 38 0.44 -21.76 -4.60
C GLU A 38 0.55 -20.90 -5.86
N LYS A 39 0.58 -21.56 -7.00
CA LYS A 39 0.67 -20.89 -8.30
C LYS A 39 -0.62 -20.15 -8.65
N GLN A 40 -0.47 -18.87 -9.00
CA GLN A 40 -1.44 -18.05 -9.74
C GLN A 40 -2.82 -17.84 -9.11
N ASN A 41 -2.92 -17.63 -7.81
CA ASN A 41 -4.13 -17.10 -7.23
C ASN A 41 -4.03 -15.56 -7.17
N LYS A 42 -4.92 -14.84 -7.85
CA LYS A 42 -4.92 -13.37 -7.85
C LYS A 42 -5.09 -12.75 -6.45
N HIS A 43 -5.68 -13.49 -5.50
CA HIS A 43 -5.76 -13.06 -4.10
C HIS A 43 -4.37 -12.99 -3.44
N TRP A 44 -3.51 -13.98 -3.71
CA TRP A 44 -2.16 -13.99 -3.18
C TRP A 44 -1.23 -13.00 -3.89
N TYR A 45 -1.52 -12.66 -5.14
CA TYR A 45 -0.75 -11.68 -5.92
C TYR A 45 -0.67 -10.32 -5.21
N THR A 46 -1.81 -9.75 -4.82
CA THR A 46 -1.86 -8.45 -4.12
C THR A 46 -1.21 -8.51 -2.74
N ILE A 47 -1.39 -9.61 -2.00
CA ILE A 47 -0.75 -9.82 -0.69
C ILE A 47 0.76 -9.90 -0.82
N LYS A 48 1.27 -10.63 -1.82
CA LYS A 48 2.71 -10.72 -2.08
C LYS A 48 3.32 -9.36 -2.41
N LEU A 49 2.68 -8.59 -3.28
CA LEU A 49 3.14 -7.25 -3.65
C LEU A 49 3.20 -6.34 -2.42
N GLN A 50 2.14 -6.29 -1.63
CA GLN A 50 2.12 -5.48 -0.41
C GLN A 50 3.18 -5.93 0.59
N TYR A 51 3.35 -7.23 0.78
CA TYR A 51 4.35 -7.79 1.67
C TYR A 51 5.78 -7.43 1.24
N TYR A 52 6.10 -7.58 -0.04
CA TYR A 52 7.42 -7.20 -0.55
C TYR A 52 7.68 -5.69 -0.42
N TYR A 53 6.67 -4.87 -0.70
CA TYR A 53 6.78 -3.43 -0.53
C TYR A 53 7.06 -3.05 0.93
N ASN A 54 6.31 -3.59 1.87
CA ASN A 54 6.43 -3.30 3.30
C ASN A 54 7.78 -3.73 3.89
N LEU A 55 8.41 -4.76 3.33
CA LEU A 55 9.73 -5.26 3.73
C LEU A 55 10.89 -4.66 2.91
N ASN A 56 10.64 -3.63 2.10
CA ASN A 56 11.63 -3.02 1.21
C ASN A 56 12.32 -4.03 0.26
N LYS A 57 11.60 -5.08 -0.14
CA LYS A 57 12.07 -6.09 -1.10
C LYS A 57 11.76 -5.64 -2.54
N LYS A 58 12.48 -4.59 -2.98
CA LYS A 58 12.27 -3.95 -4.29
C LYS A 58 12.37 -4.96 -5.45
N ASP A 59 13.41 -5.76 -5.48
CA ASP A 59 13.67 -6.68 -6.60
C ASP A 59 12.57 -7.74 -6.72
N GLU A 60 12.12 -8.29 -5.59
CA GLU A 60 11.02 -9.26 -5.55
C GLU A 60 9.71 -8.63 -6.00
N TYR A 61 9.45 -7.39 -5.59
CA TYR A 61 8.27 -6.64 -6.01
C TYR A 61 8.27 -6.43 -7.53
N LEU A 62 9.35 -5.86 -8.08
CA LEU A 62 9.47 -5.55 -9.51
C LEU A 62 9.41 -6.82 -10.37
N LYS A 63 9.98 -7.92 -9.89
CA LYS A 63 9.92 -9.21 -10.58
C LYS A 63 8.51 -9.82 -10.59
N LEU A 64 7.74 -9.60 -9.53
CA LEU A 64 6.38 -10.13 -9.40
C LEU A 64 5.34 -9.27 -10.13
N TYR A 65 5.57 -7.94 -10.20
CA TYR A 65 4.59 -7.00 -10.75
C TYR A 65 4.31 -7.28 -12.24
N ASP A 66 3.03 -7.48 -12.55
CA ASP A 66 2.54 -7.75 -13.89
C ASP A 66 1.41 -6.75 -14.22
N PRO A 67 1.64 -5.82 -15.17
CA PRO A 67 0.63 -4.83 -15.57
C PRO A 67 -0.69 -5.44 -16.04
N GLN A 68 -0.67 -6.66 -16.62
CA GLN A 68 -1.89 -7.32 -17.09
C GLN A 68 -2.73 -7.87 -15.92
N LEU A 69 -2.07 -8.38 -14.88
CA LEU A 69 -2.74 -8.81 -13.66
C LEU A 69 -3.24 -7.60 -12.86
N ASP A 70 -2.44 -6.55 -12.79
CA ASP A 70 -2.80 -5.31 -12.10
C ASP A 70 -4.06 -4.67 -12.70
N ASN A 71 -4.17 -4.61 -14.02
CA ASN A 71 -5.38 -4.14 -14.71
C ASN A 71 -6.64 -4.97 -14.36
N LYS A 72 -6.49 -6.27 -14.10
CA LYS A 72 -7.60 -7.13 -13.66
C LYS A 72 -8.00 -6.89 -12.20
N VAL A 73 -7.04 -6.53 -11.37
CA VAL A 73 -7.27 -6.18 -9.95
C VAL A 73 -7.97 -4.83 -9.82
N LYS A 74 -7.79 -3.94 -10.77
CA LYS A 74 -8.36 -2.58 -10.80
C LYS A 74 -8.03 -1.73 -9.57
N ASN A 75 -6.90 -1.97 -8.96
CA ASN A 75 -6.43 -1.22 -7.80
C ASN A 75 -5.17 -0.43 -8.16
N PRO A 76 -5.23 0.90 -8.26
CA PRO A 76 -4.11 1.73 -8.69
C PRO A 76 -2.94 1.76 -7.70
N LEU A 77 -3.15 1.34 -6.46
CA LEU A 77 -2.12 1.39 -5.41
C LEU A 77 -0.88 0.58 -5.78
N PHE A 78 -1.03 -0.59 -6.38
CA PHE A 78 0.12 -1.44 -6.75
C PHE A 78 0.93 -0.84 -7.88
N LYS A 79 0.28 -0.17 -8.85
CA LYS A 79 0.98 0.59 -9.88
C LYS A 79 1.68 1.81 -9.30
N ILE A 80 1.07 2.51 -8.36
CA ILE A 80 1.70 3.65 -7.65
C ILE A 80 2.95 3.16 -6.91
N MET A 81 2.88 2.05 -6.17
CA MET A 81 4.04 1.45 -5.50
C MET A 81 5.14 1.06 -6.49
N TYR A 82 4.78 0.46 -7.63
CA TYR A 82 5.71 0.11 -8.70
C TYR A 82 6.47 1.33 -9.22
N LEU A 83 5.75 2.41 -9.50
CA LEU A 83 6.33 3.67 -9.98
C LEU A 83 7.26 4.30 -8.92
N ILE A 84 6.85 4.31 -7.65
CA ILE A 84 7.69 4.79 -6.54
C ILE A 84 8.99 3.98 -6.44
N LEU A 85 8.92 2.66 -6.53
CA LEU A 85 10.10 1.80 -6.48
C LEU A 85 11.05 2.02 -7.68
N ASN A 86 10.54 2.47 -8.81
CA ASN A 86 11.34 2.87 -9.98
C ASN A 86 11.74 4.36 -9.97
N GLU A 87 11.42 5.09 -8.89
CA GLU A 87 11.71 6.52 -8.76
C GLU A 87 10.98 7.41 -9.78
N GLU A 88 9.88 6.90 -10.35
CA GLU A 88 9.00 7.60 -11.28
C GLU A 88 7.94 8.41 -10.51
N TYR A 89 8.39 9.34 -9.66
CA TYR A 89 7.56 10.03 -8.67
C TYR A 89 6.50 10.95 -9.30
N GLU A 90 6.78 11.62 -10.42
CA GLU A 90 5.80 12.46 -11.12
C GLU A 90 4.62 11.63 -11.63
N GLU A 91 4.89 10.48 -12.26
CA GLU A 91 3.83 9.60 -12.77
C GLU A 91 3.03 8.98 -11.64
N ALA A 92 3.70 8.56 -10.57
CA ALA A 92 3.07 8.04 -9.35
C ALA A 92 2.15 9.09 -8.72
N LEU A 93 2.61 10.35 -8.61
CA LEU A 93 1.84 11.48 -8.09
C LEU A 93 0.58 11.72 -8.93
N GLU A 94 0.71 11.82 -10.24
CA GLU A 94 -0.42 12.03 -11.14
C GLU A 94 -1.43 10.87 -11.08
N LEU A 95 -0.95 9.63 -11.02
CA LEU A 95 -1.84 8.48 -10.85
C LEU A 95 -2.60 8.51 -9.52
N SER A 96 -1.94 8.94 -8.44
CA SER A 96 -2.58 9.06 -7.13
C SER A 96 -3.71 10.09 -7.08
N LYS A 97 -3.66 11.11 -7.96
CA LYS A 97 -4.67 12.16 -8.09
C LYS A 97 -5.86 11.76 -8.96
N LYS A 98 -5.64 10.87 -9.95
CA LYS A 98 -6.68 10.48 -10.93
C LYS A 98 -7.81 9.63 -10.34
N VAL A 99 -7.58 8.98 -9.23
CA VAL A 99 -8.61 8.13 -8.61
C VAL A 99 -9.53 8.99 -7.78
N THR A 100 -10.66 9.36 -8.36
CA THR A 100 -11.72 10.13 -7.73
C THR A 100 -12.69 9.22 -6.96
N SER A 101 -12.27 8.69 -5.82
CA SER A 101 -13.23 8.22 -4.84
C SER A 101 -13.72 9.45 -4.07
N GLN A 102 -15.01 9.75 -4.12
CA GLN A 102 -15.60 10.78 -3.28
C GLN A 102 -15.65 10.36 -1.80
N GLN A 103 -15.41 9.09 -1.52
CA GLN A 103 -15.35 8.54 -0.17
C GLN A 103 -13.92 8.56 0.35
N LYS A 104 -13.75 9.13 1.53
CA LYS A 104 -12.49 9.14 2.28
C LYS A 104 -12.33 7.80 3.04
N ASP A 105 -12.30 6.71 2.29
CA ASP A 105 -12.08 5.34 2.78
C ASP A 105 -10.58 5.03 2.99
N ILE A 106 -10.28 3.80 3.40
CA ILE A 106 -8.90 3.37 3.61
C ILE A 106 -8.06 3.45 2.33
N GLY A 107 -8.64 3.19 1.17
CA GLY A 107 -7.97 3.33 -0.13
C GLY A 107 -7.57 4.78 -0.39
N TYR A 108 -8.41 5.74 -0.01
CA TYR A 108 -8.08 7.17 -0.06
C TYR A 108 -6.89 7.51 0.84
N VAL A 109 -6.90 7.02 2.10
CA VAL A 109 -5.79 7.24 3.06
C VAL A 109 -4.48 6.67 2.51
N MET A 110 -4.50 5.48 1.96
CA MET A 110 -3.30 4.86 1.37
C MET A 110 -2.79 5.65 0.16
N ARG A 111 -3.67 6.12 -0.73
CA ARG A 111 -3.26 6.98 -1.86
C ARG A 111 -2.67 8.31 -1.39
N LEU A 112 -3.25 8.90 -0.36
CA LEU A 112 -2.74 10.14 0.23
C LEU A 112 -1.35 9.93 0.84
N TYR A 113 -1.12 8.80 1.50
CA TYR A 113 0.19 8.41 2.03
C TYR A 113 1.25 8.31 0.91
N TYR A 114 0.97 7.58 -0.17
CA TYR A 114 1.90 7.48 -1.29
C TYR A 114 2.11 8.80 -2.04
N ARG A 115 1.07 9.64 -2.10
CA ARG A 115 1.20 11.01 -2.63
C ARG A 115 2.18 11.84 -1.80
N ILE A 116 2.12 11.76 -0.48
CA ILE A 116 3.07 12.41 0.42
C ILE A 116 4.50 11.97 0.12
N ILE A 117 4.73 10.67 -0.05
CA ILE A 117 6.06 10.14 -0.43
C ILE A 117 6.56 10.77 -1.75
N CYS A 118 5.72 10.81 -2.77
CA CYS A 118 6.09 11.43 -4.06
C CYS A 118 6.40 12.92 -3.91
N LEU A 119 5.58 13.66 -3.17
CA LEU A 119 5.74 15.11 -2.97
C LEU A 119 7.02 15.44 -2.20
N GLU A 120 7.42 14.61 -1.24
CA GLU A 120 8.71 14.73 -0.54
C GLU A 120 9.89 14.60 -1.53
N HIS A 121 9.88 13.56 -2.36
CA HIS A 121 10.95 13.34 -3.34
C HIS A 121 11.00 14.41 -4.44
N LEU A 122 9.85 15.00 -4.78
CA LEU A 122 9.74 16.06 -5.76
C LEU A 122 9.94 17.47 -5.17
N GLU A 123 10.18 17.57 -3.86
CA GLU A 123 10.39 18.84 -3.12
C GLU A 123 9.24 19.85 -3.32
N LYS A 124 7.99 19.36 -3.47
CA LYS A 124 6.80 20.19 -3.66
C LYS A 124 6.16 20.57 -2.32
N GLU A 125 6.81 21.47 -1.58
CA GLU A 125 6.48 21.80 -0.18
C GLU A 125 5.03 22.22 0.06
N ASN A 126 4.44 23.05 -0.80
CA ASN A 126 3.07 23.53 -0.61
C ASN A 126 2.05 22.39 -0.70
N GLU A 127 2.11 21.61 -1.77
CA GLU A 127 1.24 20.45 -1.95
C GLU A 127 1.48 19.39 -0.86
N LEU A 128 2.73 19.20 -0.44
CA LEU A 128 3.10 18.30 0.64
C LEU A 128 2.44 18.71 1.95
N ASN A 129 2.52 19.98 2.34
CA ASN A 129 1.90 20.48 3.55
C ASN A 129 0.37 20.33 3.53
N ASP A 130 -0.28 20.57 2.40
CA ASP A 130 -1.72 20.36 2.25
C ASP A 130 -2.09 18.88 2.46
N CYS A 131 -1.34 17.96 1.86
CA CYS A 131 -1.55 16.52 2.02
C CYS A 131 -1.30 16.05 3.46
N ILE A 132 -0.26 16.56 4.13
CA ILE A 132 0.03 16.24 5.54
C ILE A 132 -1.11 16.74 6.43
N ASN A 133 -1.57 17.98 6.24
CA ASN A 133 -2.67 18.53 7.03
C ASN A 133 -3.95 17.71 6.86
N GLU A 134 -4.25 17.27 5.65
CA GLU A 134 -5.38 16.37 5.42
C GLU A 134 -5.19 14.99 6.08
N MET A 135 -3.99 14.41 5.96
CA MET A 135 -3.68 13.06 6.49
C MET A 135 -3.84 12.97 8.00
N VAL A 136 -3.44 14.01 8.72
CA VAL A 136 -3.47 14.03 10.19
C VAL A 136 -4.87 14.15 10.79
N GLU A 137 -5.87 14.46 9.98
CA GLU A 137 -7.29 14.47 10.40
C GLU A 137 -7.88 13.06 10.52
N PHE A 138 -7.22 12.04 9.92
CA PHE A 138 -7.67 10.66 10.01
C PHE A 138 -7.25 9.98 11.33
N ASN A 139 -7.86 8.82 11.58
CA ASN A 139 -7.61 8.04 12.78
C ASN A 139 -6.20 7.43 12.80
N ASP A 140 -5.44 7.67 13.87
CA ASP A 140 -4.06 7.17 14.07
C ASP A 140 -3.97 5.68 14.44
N GLN A 141 -5.08 4.97 14.55
CA GLN A 141 -5.08 3.50 14.56
C GLN A 141 -4.70 2.92 13.18
N ILE A 142 -4.80 3.73 12.12
CA ILE A 142 -4.28 3.41 10.80
C ILE A 142 -2.79 3.73 10.79
N HIS A 143 -1.92 2.74 10.55
CA HIS A 143 -0.48 2.95 10.68
C HIS A 143 0.08 4.01 9.71
N TYR A 144 -0.49 4.15 8.51
CA TYR A 144 -0.13 5.20 7.56
C TYR A 144 -0.32 6.61 8.14
N VAL A 145 -1.44 6.83 8.83
CA VAL A 145 -1.75 8.10 9.50
C VAL A 145 -0.79 8.33 10.66
N LYS A 146 -0.58 7.31 11.48
CA LYS A 146 0.33 7.40 12.63
C LYS A 146 1.76 7.73 12.19
N GLU A 147 2.25 7.10 11.14
CA GLU A 147 3.59 7.35 10.62
C GLU A 147 3.77 8.81 10.18
N ILE A 148 2.80 9.39 9.49
CA ILE A 148 2.83 10.80 9.09
C ILE A 148 2.74 11.74 10.31
N LYS A 149 1.87 11.44 11.27
CA LYS A 149 1.80 12.21 12.53
C LYS A 149 3.13 12.19 13.28
N ASP A 150 3.73 11.03 13.43
CA ASP A 150 5.02 10.86 14.14
C ASP A 150 6.16 11.60 13.41
N LYS A 151 6.12 11.66 12.09
CA LYS A 151 7.14 12.32 11.26
C LYS A 151 7.03 13.84 11.24
N TYR A 152 5.83 14.40 11.15
CA TYR A 152 5.61 15.82 10.86
C TYR A 152 4.98 16.63 11.99
N LYS A 153 4.25 15.99 12.91
CA LYS A 153 3.72 16.66 14.09
C LYS A 153 4.51 16.28 15.33
N LYS A 154 5.61 16.94 15.50
CA LYS A 154 6.36 16.89 16.78
C LYS A 154 5.85 17.94 17.74
#